data_1c2dabd42965e87e3295ddd935c42914
#
_entry.id   1c2dabd42965e87e3295ddd935c42914
#
_cell.length_a   1.000
_cell.length_b   1.000
_cell.length_c   1.000
_cell.angle_alpha   90.00
_cell.angle_beta   90.00
_cell.angle_gamma   90.00
#
_symmetry.space_group_name_H-M   'P 1'
#
loop_
_entity.id
_entity.type
_entity.pdbx_description
1 polymer ?
#
loop_
_entity_poly.entity_id
_entity_poly.type
_entity_poly.pdbx_seq_one_letter_code
_entity_poly.pdbx_strand_id
1 'polypeptide(L)'
;MGKIKTIDIIKEAIEVKAFIERNKKLPNYCTIGGNQYSIYTTAYLISRAVRNLKSESFNLKTMNKPNQGFSVKLNENCSKTTYLDMIGRFNDYCSKNNRVPSYVVTIRNKADFTTFTYACCKILNYYKQNKTLPQTCLFTSSYIDVSSRGSTETKNNNTQSTSASKKTSGKSKIYTSSPHLLTTAEDLGQKFPYSCGANLLQQLLKKLLGITIPETTLMSWAGTTHQGTGHLGLETAVAIAAKKYKANLEVTWKNFSDMGKTVDERFEAVGKLMSRPDTAVGWHIGYQDSGEKATGDIIGHYEGADKIDTVNKRIRALNSLGYKLNANAYQGHLQWRPYSLQATYAANTPKGQPALMIVTKK
;
A
#
# COMPACT_ATOMS: atom_id res chain seq x y z
N MET A 1 25.11 -15.35 29.13
CA MET A 1 24.20 -15.52 27.97
C MET A 1 25.00 -15.38 26.70
N GLY A 2 24.92 -16.35 25.76
CA GLY A 2 25.62 -16.30 24.48
C GLY A 2 25.13 -15.17 23.59
N LYS A 3 26.07 -14.53 22.86
CA LYS A 3 25.74 -13.54 21.81
C LYS A 3 25.78 -14.22 20.45
N ILE A 4 24.82 -13.92 19.60
CA ILE A 4 24.72 -14.40 18.23
C ILE A 4 25.01 -13.26 17.27
N LYS A 5 25.98 -13.43 16.38
CA LYS A 5 26.35 -12.39 15.40
C LYS A 5 25.27 -12.17 14.36
N THR A 6 24.98 -10.92 14.04
CA THR A 6 23.96 -10.56 13.03
C THR A 6 24.25 -11.16 11.67
N ILE A 7 25.53 -11.24 11.29
CA ILE A 7 25.92 -11.84 10.00
C ILE A 7 25.55 -13.32 9.92
N ASP A 8 25.65 -14.07 11.02
CA ASP A 8 25.30 -15.49 11.06
C ASP A 8 23.79 -15.70 11.02
N ILE A 9 23.02 -14.79 11.65
CA ILE A 9 21.56 -14.76 11.56
C ILE A 9 21.11 -14.50 10.10
N ILE A 10 21.76 -13.57 9.39
CA ILE A 10 21.45 -13.26 8.00
C ILE A 10 21.76 -14.47 7.10
N LYS A 11 22.88 -15.16 7.31
CA LYS A 11 23.22 -16.39 6.56
C LYS A 11 22.16 -17.45 6.76
N GLU A 12 21.78 -17.72 8.01
CA GLU A 12 20.76 -18.72 8.32
C GLU A 12 19.38 -18.36 7.78
N ALA A 13 18.99 -17.07 7.78
CA ALA A 13 17.73 -16.64 7.20
C ALA A 13 17.62 -17.01 5.71
N ILE A 14 18.71 -17.01 4.98
CA ILE A 14 18.75 -17.40 3.55
C ILE A 14 18.56 -18.91 3.42
N GLU A 15 19.18 -19.70 4.27
CA GLU A 15 19.02 -21.17 4.28
C GLU A 15 17.58 -21.55 4.66
N VAL A 16 17.01 -20.90 5.67
CA VAL A 16 15.60 -21.09 6.07
C VAL A 16 14.65 -20.73 4.92
N LYS A 17 14.92 -19.61 4.20
CA LYS A 17 14.17 -19.23 3.01
C LYS A 17 14.20 -20.34 1.97
N ALA A 18 15.40 -20.80 1.59
CA ALA A 18 15.58 -21.84 0.60
C ALA A 18 14.92 -23.16 1.00
N PHE A 19 14.99 -23.51 2.30
CA PHE A 19 14.31 -24.70 2.83
C PHE A 19 12.79 -24.61 2.67
N ILE A 20 12.19 -23.45 3.05
CA ILE A 20 10.75 -23.24 2.94
C ILE A 20 10.28 -23.29 1.48
N GLU A 21 11.03 -22.72 0.56
CA GLU A 21 10.70 -22.72 -0.88
C GLU A 21 10.72 -24.13 -1.49
N ARG A 22 11.67 -24.98 -1.08
CA ARG A 22 11.73 -26.38 -1.52
C ARG A 22 10.69 -27.27 -0.86
N ASN A 23 10.53 -27.14 0.45
CA ASN A 23 9.78 -28.11 1.26
C ASN A 23 8.36 -27.64 1.62
N LYS A 24 8.01 -26.37 1.36
CA LYS A 24 6.72 -25.74 1.69
C LYS A 24 6.36 -25.83 3.19
N LYS A 25 7.35 -25.96 4.04
CA LYS A 25 7.24 -26.03 5.51
C LYS A 25 8.47 -25.45 6.17
N LEU A 26 8.36 -25.15 7.46
CA LEU A 26 9.49 -24.71 8.28
C LEU A 26 10.46 -25.88 8.58
N PRO A 27 11.77 -25.64 8.70
CA PRO A 27 12.69 -26.59 9.31
C PRO A 27 12.38 -26.74 10.82
N ASN A 28 12.69 -27.88 11.39
CA ASN A 28 12.53 -28.07 12.85
C ASN A 28 13.64 -27.31 13.61
N TYR A 29 14.85 -27.33 13.07
CA TYR A 29 16.04 -26.72 13.65
C TYR A 29 16.80 -25.94 12.58
N CYS A 30 17.58 -24.97 13.04
CA CYS A 30 18.42 -24.09 12.26
C CYS A 30 19.80 -24.02 12.88
N THR A 31 20.85 -23.80 12.08
CA THR A 31 22.25 -23.74 12.57
C THR A 31 22.80 -22.33 12.45
N ILE A 32 22.97 -21.64 13.57
CA ILE A 32 23.49 -20.27 13.59
C ILE A 32 24.83 -20.27 14.36
N GLY A 33 25.90 -19.84 13.69
CA GLY A 33 27.23 -19.79 14.31
C GLY A 33 27.73 -21.16 14.81
N GLY A 34 27.36 -22.25 14.15
CA GLY A 34 27.73 -23.62 14.50
C GLY A 34 26.85 -24.28 15.59
N ASN A 35 25.88 -23.56 16.16
CA ASN A 35 24.99 -24.08 17.19
C ASN A 35 23.57 -24.28 16.62
N GLN A 36 22.90 -25.33 17.10
CA GLN A 36 21.55 -25.67 16.68
C GLN A 36 20.49 -24.99 17.56
N TYR A 37 19.49 -24.37 16.92
CA TYR A 37 18.39 -23.69 17.57
C TYR A 37 17.04 -24.12 16.97
N SER A 38 15.99 -24.10 17.79
CA SER A 38 14.63 -24.31 17.29
C SER A 38 14.26 -23.22 16.27
N ILE A 39 13.40 -23.55 15.32
CA ILE A 39 12.89 -22.56 14.36
C ILE A 39 12.23 -21.36 15.05
N TYR A 40 11.64 -21.56 16.23
CA TYR A 40 11.01 -20.48 16.99
C TYR A 40 12.02 -19.47 17.52
N THR A 41 13.14 -19.95 18.05
CA THR A 41 14.28 -19.11 18.48
C THR A 41 14.91 -18.41 17.28
N THR A 42 15.10 -19.14 16.19
CA THR A 42 15.66 -18.61 14.95
C THR A 42 14.80 -17.51 14.35
N ALA A 43 13.47 -17.70 14.26
CA ALA A 43 12.56 -16.68 13.76
C ALA A 43 12.58 -15.40 14.61
N TYR A 44 12.70 -15.52 15.92
CA TYR A 44 12.87 -14.37 16.79
C TYR A 44 14.19 -13.63 16.54
N LEU A 45 15.30 -14.33 16.38
CA LEU A 45 16.59 -13.73 16.04
C LEU A 45 16.55 -13.04 14.67
N ILE A 46 15.96 -13.70 13.64
CA ILE A 46 15.75 -13.15 12.30
C ILE A 46 14.93 -11.84 12.37
N SER A 47 13.84 -11.84 13.09
CA SER A 47 12.97 -10.65 13.23
C SER A 47 13.68 -9.50 13.96
N ARG A 48 14.49 -9.79 14.96
CA ARG A 48 15.35 -8.78 15.62
C ARG A 48 16.40 -8.22 14.68
N ALA A 49 17.03 -9.06 13.86
CA ALA A 49 18.01 -8.62 12.86
C ALA A 49 17.39 -7.69 11.83
N VAL A 50 16.17 -7.96 11.35
CA VAL A 50 15.45 -7.05 10.44
C VAL A 50 15.22 -5.67 11.08
N ARG A 51 14.90 -5.62 12.37
CA ARG A 51 14.64 -4.37 13.09
C ARG A 51 15.90 -3.57 13.40
N ASN A 52 17.03 -4.22 13.57
CA ASN A 52 18.27 -3.55 13.96
C ASN A 52 19.49 -4.15 13.24
N LEU A 53 19.60 -3.85 11.96
CA LEU A 53 20.70 -4.30 11.09
C LEU A 53 22.06 -3.69 11.45
N LYS A 54 22.09 -2.61 12.24
CA LYS A 54 23.32 -1.97 12.71
C LYS A 54 23.92 -2.69 13.94
N SER A 55 23.15 -3.53 14.62
CA SER A 55 23.65 -4.30 15.76
C SER A 55 24.60 -5.40 15.26
N GLU A 56 25.79 -5.49 15.85
CA GLU A 56 26.75 -6.55 15.50
C GLU A 56 26.30 -7.92 15.99
N SER A 57 25.59 -7.96 17.11
CA SER A 57 25.11 -9.20 17.72
C SER A 57 23.85 -9.00 18.55
N PHE A 58 23.18 -10.10 18.86
CA PHE A 58 22.01 -10.15 19.74
C PHE A 58 22.22 -11.14 20.88
N ASN A 59 21.75 -10.80 22.06
CA ASN A 59 21.68 -11.75 23.17
C ASN A 59 20.73 -12.88 22.80
N LEU A 60 21.19 -14.12 22.99
CA LEU A 60 20.37 -15.29 22.79
C LEU A 60 19.21 -15.31 23.82
N LYS A 61 18.01 -15.46 23.32
CA LYS A 61 16.82 -15.71 24.12
C LYS A 61 16.02 -16.81 23.42
N THR A 62 15.84 -17.93 24.09
CA THR A 62 15.09 -19.08 23.56
C THR A 62 13.60 -18.80 23.54
N MET A 63 12.92 -19.27 22.50
CA MET A 63 11.50 -19.11 22.29
C MET A 63 10.80 -20.45 22.24
N ASN A 64 9.64 -20.53 22.90
CA ASN A 64 8.73 -21.66 22.82
C ASN A 64 7.85 -21.58 21.56
N LYS A 65 7.28 -22.72 21.16
CA LYS A 65 6.26 -22.81 20.09
C LYS A 65 5.00 -21.98 20.41
N PRO A 66 4.17 -21.65 19.42
CA PRO A 66 2.86 -21.02 19.67
C PRO A 66 1.97 -21.90 20.54
N ASN A 67 1.04 -21.29 21.28
CA ASN A 67 0.06 -22.05 22.09
C ASN A 67 -0.88 -22.87 21.22
N GLN A 68 -1.26 -22.32 20.06
CA GLN A 68 -2.20 -22.93 19.13
C GLN A 68 -1.64 -22.85 17.71
N GLY A 69 -1.96 -23.85 16.89
CA GLY A 69 -1.72 -23.82 15.46
C GLY A 69 -2.62 -22.78 14.79
N PHE A 70 -2.10 -22.09 13.80
CA PHE A 70 -2.85 -21.20 12.92
C PHE A 70 -2.28 -21.35 11.52
N SER A 71 -3.15 -21.47 10.53
CA SER A 71 -2.77 -21.53 9.11
C SER A 71 -3.79 -20.78 8.28
N VAL A 72 -3.34 -20.03 7.30
CA VAL A 72 -4.21 -19.26 6.42
C VAL A 72 -3.56 -19.09 5.04
N LYS A 73 -4.39 -19.09 4.00
CA LYS A 73 -3.93 -18.69 2.66
C LYS A 73 -3.80 -17.17 2.64
N LEU A 74 -2.57 -16.68 2.46
CA LEU A 74 -2.26 -15.26 2.43
C LEU A 74 -1.46 -14.91 1.17
N ASN A 75 -1.78 -13.75 0.60
CA ASN A 75 -1.02 -13.13 -0.49
C ASN A 75 -1.18 -11.61 -0.37
N GLU A 76 -0.37 -10.99 0.50
CA GLU A 76 -0.48 -9.58 0.85
C GLU A 76 0.87 -8.88 0.78
N ASN A 77 0.94 -7.80 0.00
CA ASN A 77 2.15 -7.00 -0.12
C ASN A 77 2.16 -5.89 0.93
N CYS A 78 3.11 -5.94 1.86
CA CYS A 78 3.27 -4.98 2.94
C CYS A 78 4.36 -3.96 2.62
N SER A 79 4.08 -2.69 2.87
CA SER A 79 5.09 -1.62 2.81
C SER A 79 6.18 -1.80 3.87
N LYS A 80 7.31 -1.13 3.71
CA LYS A 80 8.41 -1.15 4.67
C LYS A 80 7.95 -0.75 6.07
N THR A 81 7.17 0.31 6.19
CA THR A 81 6.62 0.76 7.47
C THR A 81 5.73 -0.31 8.08
N THR A 82 4.85 -0.90 7.28
CA THR A 82 3.93 -1.94 7.74
C THR A 82 4.65 -3.19 8.23
N TYR A 83 5.58 -3.75 7.42
CA TYR A 83 6.24 -4.97 7.87
C TYR A 83 7.18 -4.73 9.05
N LEU A 84 7.78 -3.54 9.17
CA LEU A 84 8.58 -3.19 10.35
C LEU A 84 7.72 -3.05 11.61
N ASP A 85 6.51 -2.51 11.50
CA ASP A 85 5.54 -2.49 12.61
C ASP A 85 5.13 -3.90 13.02
N MET A 86 4.76 -4.75 12.05
CA MET A 86 4.43 -6.17 12.29
C MET A 86 5.57 -6.90 13.01
N ILE A 87 6.81 -6.70 12.58
CA ILE A 87 8.00 -7.29 13.20
C ILE A 87 8.21 -6.73 14.60
N GLY A 88 7.93 -5.45 14.84
CA GLY A 88 7.94 -4.84 16.16
C GLY A 88 6.98 -5.55 17.12
N ARG A 89 5.71 -5.66 16.74
CA ARG A 89 4.68 -6.34 17.55
C ARG A 89 5.00 -7.82 17.80
N PHE A 90 5.57 -8.52 16.82
CA PHE A 90 6.06 -9.87 16.99
C PHE A 90 7.17 -9.95 18.05
N ASN A 91 8.19 -9.06 17.98
CA ASN A 91 9.29 -9.03 18.92
C ASN A 91 8.83 -8.70 20.35
N ASP A 92 7.88 -7.76 20.48
CA ASP A 92 7.32 -7.38 21.79
C ASP A 92 6.56 -8.54 22.41
N TYR A 93 5.74 -9.26 21.61
CA TYR A 93 5.05 -10.45 22.08
C TYR A 93 6.03 -11.53 22.52
N CYS A 94 7.06 -11.82 21.72
CA CYS A 94 8.09 -12.80 22.04
C CYS A 94 8.84 -12.44 23.32
N SER A 95 9.20 -11.17 23.48
CA SER A 95 9.93 -10.67 24.64
C SER A 95 9.12 -10.82 25.92
N LYS A 96 7.81 -10.55 25.89
CA LYS A 96 6.90 -10.64 27.04
C LYS A 96 6.54 -12.10 27.40
N ASN A 97 6.37 -12.95 26.40
CA ASN A 97 5.78 -14.27 26.61
C ASN A 97 6.80 -15.43 26.51
N ASN A 98 8.06 -15.19 26.18
CA ASN A 98 9.08 -16.22 25.90
C ASN A 98 8.62 -17.26 24.87
N ARG A 99 7.77 -16.83 23.92
CA ARG A 99 7.07 -17.69 22.97
C ARG A 99 6.73 -16.90 21.73
N VAL A 100 6.73 -17.54 20.55
CA VAL A 100 6.26 -16.92 19.33
C VAL A 100 4.73 -16.92 19.25
N PRO A 101 4.09 -15.89 18.65
CA PRO A 101 2.65 -15.88 18.45
C PRO A 101 2.23 -16.87 17.33
N SER A 102 0.98 -17.33 17.37
CA SER A 102 0.42 -18.18 16.32
C SER A 102 0.27 -17.48 14.98
N TYR A 103 0.05 -16.16 15.01
CA TYR A 103 -0.07 -15.28 13.85
C TYR A 103 0.36 -13.85 14.17
N VAL A 104 0.65 -13.11 13.14
CA VAL A 104 0.86 -11.66 13.20
C VAL A 104 -0.21 -10.99 12.34
N VAL A 105 -0.88 -9.98 12.90
CA VAL A 105 -1.87 -9.21 12.16
C VAL A 105 -1.14 -8.38 11.10
N THR A 106 -1.54 -8.56 9.84
CA THR A 106 -1.12 -7.77 8.68
C THR A 106 -1.99 -6.54 8.55
N ILE A 107 -2.04 -5.91 7.39
CA ILE A 107 -2.95 -4.78 7.16
C ILE A 107 -4.40 -5.24 7.17
N ARG A 108 -4.70 -6.41 6.56
CA ARG A 108 -6.08 -6.88 6.34
C ARG A 108 -6.36 -8.26 6.91
N ASN A 109 -5.30 -8.99 7.19
CA ASN A 109 -5.39 -10.42 7.50
C ASN A 109 -4.50 -10.76 8.69
N LYS A 110 -4.28 -12.05 8.84
CA LYS A 110 -3.32 -12.63 9.78
C LYS A 110 -2.30 -13.42 8.97
N ALA A 111 -1.03 -13.15 9.13
CA ALA A 111 0.03 -14.02 8.64
C ALA A 111 0.30 -15.10 9.68
N ASP A 112 0.19 -16.35 9.31
CA ASP A 112 0.62 -17.45 10.18
C ASP A 112 2.12 -17.39 10.45
N PHE A 113 2.58 -18.13 11.44
CA PHE A 113 3.98 -18.11 11.85
C PHE A 113 4.95 -18.48 10.70
N THR A 114 4.57 -19.43 9.83
CA THR A 114 5.40 -19.83 8.68
C THR A 114 5.51 -18.71 7.65
N THR A 115 4.38 -18.13 7.27
CA THR A 115 4.32 -17.01 6.32
C THR A 115 5.07 -15.79 6.82
N PHE A 116 4.93 -15.47 8.12
CA PHE A 116 5.66 -14.38 8.74
C PHE A 116 7.17 -14.61 8.75
N THR A 117 7.61 -15.81 9.17
CA THR A 117 9.03 -16.18 9.19
C THR A 117 9.64 -16.12 7.79
N TYR A 118 8.93 -16.67 6.80
CA TYR A 118 9.36 -16.63 5.41
C TYR A 118 9.52 -15.19 4.88
N ALA A 119 8.59 -14.30 5.21
CA ALA A 119 8.70 -12.89 4.82
C ALA A 119 9.93 -12.22 5.45
N CYS A 120 10.20 -12.46 6.73
CA CYS A 120 11.41 -11.94 7.40
C CYS A 120 12.69 -12.46 6.74
N CYS A 121 12.73 -13.75 6.34
CA CYS A 121 13.85 -14.33 5.61
C CYS A 121 14.05 -13.68 4.23
N LYS A 122 12.99 -13.40 3.49
CA LYS A 122 13.07 -12.66 2.21
C LYS A 122 13.63 -11.25 2.40
N ILE A 123 13.22 -10.55 3.46
CA ILE A 123 13.70 -9.20 3.76
C ILE A 123 15.21 -9.22 4.03
N LEU A 124 15.73 -10.18 4.81
CA LEU A 124 17.17 -10.30 5.08
C LEU A 124 17.95 -10.76 3.84
N ASN A 125 17.38 -11.64 3.01
CA ASN A 125 17.99 -12.02 1.73
C ASN A 125 18.14 -10.81 0.79
N TYR A 126 17.09 -9.98 0.68
CA TYR A 126 17.16 -8.74 -0.08
C TYR A 126 18.22 -7.78 0.49
N TYR A 127 18.25 -7.60 1.83
CA TYR A 127 19.25 -6.76 2.49
C TYR A 127 20.68 -7.23 2.24
N LYS A 128 20.95 -8.54 2.25
CA LYS A 128 22.29 -9.07 1.96
C LYS A 128 22.78 -8.66 0.58
N GLN A 129 21.89 -8.64 -0.41
CA GLN A 129 22.21 -8.30 -1.79
C GLN A 129 22.31 -6.78 -2.02
N ASN A 130 21.39 -6.00 -1.45
CA ASN A 130 21.17 -4.59 -1.77
C ASN A 130 21.66 -3.62 -0.68
N LYS A 131 22.10 -4.12 0.49
CA LYS A 131 22.52 -3.32 1.67
C LYS A 131 21.45 -2.34 2.21
N THR A 132 20.23 -2.45 1.71
CA THR A 132 19.06 -1.68 2.14
C THR A 132 17.86 -2.59 2.34
N LEU A 133 16.93 -2.21 3.21
CA LEU A 133 15.67 -2.93 3.36
C LEU A 133 14.76 -2.69 2.15
N PRO A 134 14.01 -3.72 1.68
CA PRO A 134 13.07 -3.56 0.57
C PRO A 134 11.95 -2.59 0.94
N GLN A 135 11.47 -1.81 -0.03
CA GLN A 135 10.35 -0.88 0.17
C GLN A 135 9.02 -1.61 0.41
N THR A 136 8.91 -2.83 -0.10
CA THR A 136 7.75 -3.69 0.12
C THR A 136 8.18 -5.14 0.29
N CYS A 137 7.38 -5.94 1.02
CA CYS A 137 7.56 -7.38 1.12
C CYS A 137 6.22 -8.10 0.94
N LEU A 138 6.19 -9.08 0.05
CA LEU A 138 5.02 -9.93 -0.16
C LEU A 138 4.96 -11.01 0.94
N PHE A 139 3.94 -10.98 1.78
CA PHE A 139 3.59 -12.04 2.72
C PHE A 139 2.71 -13.05 1.97
N THR A 140 3.26 -14.20 1.64
CA THR A 140 2.56 -15.21 0.83
C THR A 140 2.75 -16.61 1.39
N SER A 141 1.66 -17.37 1.46
CA SER A 141 1.66 -18.78 1.82
C SER A 141 1.99 -19.72 0.65
N SER A 142 2.18 -19.19 -0.56
CA SER A 142 2.69 -19.98 -1.70
C SER A 142 4.20 -20.22 -1.63
N TYR A 143 4.90 -19.51 -0.73
CA TYR A 143 6.37 -19.63 -0.52
C TYR A 143 7.18 -19.52 -1.81
N ILE A 144 6.87 -18.51 -2.61
CA ILE A 144 7.60 -18.16 -3.84
C ILE A 144 8.27 -16.80 -3.64
N ASP A 145 9.56 -16.72 -3.90
CA ASP A 145 10.26 -15.44 -3.92
C ASP A 145 10.02 -14.73 -5.25
N VAL A 146 9.23 -13.67 -5.21
CA VAL A 146 8.99 -12.80 -6.38
C VAL A 146 9.89 -11.55 -6.37
N SER A 147 10.72 -11.38 -5.35
CA SER A 147 11.62 -10.22 -5.24
C SER A 147 12.88 -10.34 -6.10
N SER A 148 13.19 -11.53 -6.60
CA SER A 148 14.36 -11.80 -7.47
C SER A 148 14.10 -11.58 -8.96
N ARG A 149 12.91 -11.13 -9.37
CA ARG A 149 12.67 -10.72 -10.76
C ARG A 149 12.94 -9.22 -10.95
N GLY A 150 14.19 -8.83 -10.70
CA GLY A 150 14.77 -7.58 -11.13
C GLY A 150 15.83 -7.87 -12.18
N SER A 151 15.56 -7.47 -13.42
CA SER A 151 16.51 -7.33 -14.54
C SER A 151 17.53 -8.46 -14.79
N THR A 152 17.19 -9.36 -15.69
CA THR A 152 18.11 -9.81 -16.75
C THR A 152 17.28 -10.28 -17.96
N GLU A 153 17.39 -9.57 -19.05
CA GLU A 153 17.09 -10.10 -20.37
C GLU A 153 18.03 -11.27 -20.62
N THR A 154 17.49 -12.43 -20.91
CA THR A 154 18.18 -13.42 -21.76
C THR A 154 17.13 -14.23 -22.52
N LYS A 155 17.37 -14.29 -23.80
CA LYS A 155 16.62 -14.97 -24.84
C LYS A 155 16.66 -16.48 -24.68
N ASN A 156 15.63 -17.08 -25.25
CA ASN A 156 15.54 -18.37 -25.97
C ASN A 156 14.93 -19.57 -25.27
N ASN A 157 13.92 -19.98 -25.88
CA ASN A 157 13.49 -21.07 -26.76
C ASN A 157 12.55 -22.11 -26.16
N ASN A 158 11.39 -22.15 -26.81
CA ASN A 158 10.59 -23.30 -27.29
C ASN A 158 10.47 -24.56 -26.42
N THR A 159 9.26 -24.88 -25.99
CA THR A 159 8.53 -26.03 -26.56
C THR A 159 7.02 -25.95 -26.24
N GLN A 160 6.26 -26.29 -27.19
CA GLN A 160 4.85 -26.24 -27.47
C GLN A 160 4.05 -27.25 -26.63
N SER A 161 2.91 -26.84 -26.07
CA SER A 161 1.71 -27.69 -26.14
C SER A 161 0.45 -26.84 -25.96
N THR A 162 -0.46 -27.07 -26.86
CA THR A 162 -1.70 -26.43 -27.21
C THR A 162 -2.79 -26.62 -26.16
N SER A 163 -3.47 -25.56 -25.78
CA SER A 163 -4.94 -25.52 -25.69
C SER A 163 -5.44 -24.08 -25.68
N ALA A 164 -6.33 -23.79 -26.62
CA ALA A 164 -6.81 -22.46 -26.93
C ALA A 164 -7.83 -21.97 -25.92
N SER A 165 -7.55 -20.81 -25.31
CA SER A 165 -8.59 -19.89 -24.89
C SER A 165 -8.18 -18.47 -25.27
N LYS A 166 -9.04 -17.81 -26.00
CA LYS A 166 -8.86 -16.50 -26.62
C LYS A 166 -8.51 -15.44 -25.55
N LYS A 167 -7.21 -15.12 -25.43
CA LYS A 167 -6.69 -14.04 -24.57
C LYS A 167 -6.52 -12.79 -25.43
N THR A 168 -7.38 -11.81 -25.23
CA THR A 168 -7.11 -10.43 -25.65
C THR A 168 -5.86 -9.93 -24.94
N SER A 169 -4.78 -9.74 -25.68
CA SER A 169 -3.48 -9.27 -25.17
C SER A 169 -3.55 -7.76 -24.91
N GLY A 170 -3.99 -7.38 -23.70
CA GLY A 170 -3.75 -6.05 -23.16
C GLY A 170 -2.38 -5.98 -22.53
N LYS A 171 -1.47 -5.17 -23.06
CA LYS A 171 -0.17 -4.90 -22.43
C LYS A 171 -0.39 -4.37 -21.01
N SER A 172 0.18 -5.07 -20.07
CA SER A 172 0.33 -4.70 -18.66
C SER A 172 0.87 -3.27 -18.49
N LYS A 173 0.12 -2.36 -17.88
CA LYS A 173 0.50 -0.94 -17.81
C LYS A 173 0.26 -0.36 -16.41
N ILE A 174 1.28 0.36 -15.90
CA ILE A 174 1.12 1.26 -14.76
C ILE A 174 0.92 2.66 -15.30
N TYR A 175 -0.25 3.23 -15.03
CA TYR A 175 -0.53 4.63 -15.26
C TYR A 175 -0.02 5.45 -14.08
N THR A 176 0.70 6.52 -14.37
CA THR A 176 1.23 7.42 -13.34
C THR A 176 0.82 8.84 -13.68
N SER A 177 0.36 9.59 -12.68
CA SER A 177 0.13 11.01 -12.82
C SER A 177 1.46 11.73 -13.03
N SER A 178 1.56 12.56 -14.08
CA SER A 178 2.78 13.30 -14.40
C SER A 178 2.44 14.78 -14.60
N PRO A 179 3.20 15.70 -13.98
CA PRO A 179 4.16 15.48 -12.90
C PRO A 179 3.49 14.95 -11.62
N HIS A 180 4.27 14.39 -10.68
CA HIS A 180 3.74 13.89 -9.42
C HIS A 180 3.03 14.98 -8.63
N LEU A 181 1.85 14.65 -8.10
CA LEU A 181 1.01 15.62 -7.38
C LEU A 181 1.66 16.09 -6.09
N LEU A 182 2.02 15.16 -5.22
CA LEU A 182 2.72 15.40 -3.95
C LEU A 182 3.68 14.23 -3.68
N THR A 183 4.81 14.50 -3.06
CA THR A 183 5.90 13.53 -2.95
C THR A 183 6.03 12.90 -1.58
N THR A 184 5.49 13.51 -0.52
CA THR A 184 5.62 13.03 0.86
C THR A 184 4.27 12.82 1.54
N ALA A 185 4.23 11.94 2.53
CA ALA A 185 3.03 11.72 3.34
C ALA A 185 2.66 12.97 4.18
N GLU A 186 3.64 13.77 4.54
CA GLU A 186 3.46 15.01 5.32
C GLU A 186 2.74 16.09 4.50
N ASP A 187 3.02 16.16 3.19
CA ASP A 187 2.36 17.10 2.28
C ASP A 187 0.90 16.74 1.99
N LEU A 188 0.48 15.50 2.27
CA LEU A 188 -0.85 15.00 1.95
C LEU A 188 -1.86 15.18 3.07
N GLY A 189 -1.41 15.44 4.31
CA GLY A 189 -2.29 15.59 5.46
C GLY A 189 -3.17 16.83 5.37
N GLN A 190 -4.49 16.65 5.41
CA GLN A 190 -5.42 17.79 5.52
C GLN A 190 -5.30 18.47 6.89
N LYS A 191 -5.39 19.80 6.91
CA LYS A 191 -5.22 20.59 8.14
C LYS A 191 -6.40 20.46 9.10
N PHE A 192 -7.61 20.31 8.57
CA PHE A 192 -8.84 20.24 9.36
C PHE A 192 -9.66 19.00 9.01
N PRO A 193 -10.45 18.45 9.95
CA PRO A 193 -11.25 17.24 9.70
C PRO A 193 -12.21 17.33 8.50
N TYR A 194 -12.53 18.55 8.07
CA TYR A 194 -13.50 18.86 7.01
C TYR A 194 -12.87 19.46 5.75
N SER A 195 -11.53 19.51 5.63
CA SER A 195 -10.85 20.19 4.53
C SER A 195 -10.37 19.27 3.40
N CYS A 196 -10.88 18.03 3.31
CA CYS A 196 -10.49 17.06 2.29
C CYS A 196 -10.67 17.59 0.85
N GLY A 197 -11.74 18.35 0.58
CA GLY A 197 -11.96 18.97 -0.73
C GLY A 197 -10.89 19.99 -1.08
N ALA A 198 -10.52 20.86 -0.15
CA ALA A 198 -9.46 21.85 -0.34
C ALA A 198 -8.08 21.17 -0.52
N ASN A 199 -7.81 20.10 0.23
CA ASN A 199 -6.60 19.30 0.08
C ASN A 199 -6.56 18.63 -1.31
N LEU A 200 -7.68 18.06 -1.79
CA LEU A 200 -7.76 17.54 -3.14
C LEU A 200 -7.44 18.62 -4.18
N LEU A 201 -8.05 19.81 -4.07
CA LEU A 201 -7.75 20.94 -4.98
C LEU A 201 -6.27 21.32 -4.98
N GLN A 202 -5.61 21.31 -3.81
CA GLN A 202 -4.18 21.56 -3.71
C GLN A 202 -3.38 20.60 -4.58
N GLN A 203 -3.74 19.32 -4.57
CA GLN A 203 -3.11 18.28 -5.38
C GLN A 203 -3.36 18.52 -6.89
N LEU A 204 -4.62 18.72 -7.29
CA LEU A 204 -5.00 18.88 -8.68
C LEU A 204 -4.40 20.16 -9.31
N LEU A 205 -4.48 21.28 -8.60
CA LEU A 205 -3.95 22.56 -9.06
C LEU A 205 -2.41 22.59 -9.07
N LYS A 206 -1.76 21.91 -8.10
CA LYS A 206 -0.29 21.75 -8.15
C LYS A 206 0.16 21.02 -9.41
N LYS A 207 -0.54 19.96 -9.80
CA LYS A 207 -0.25 19.25 -11.05
C LYS A 207 -0.38 20.16 -12.28
N LEU A 208 -1.49 20.90 -12.38
CA LEU A 208 -1.83 21.64 -13.58
C LEU A 208 -1.11 22.99 -13.70
N LEU A 209 -0.80 23.63 -12.57
CA LEU A 209 -0.22 24.96 -12.50
C LEU A 209 1.25 24.96 -12.07
N GLY A 210 1.76 23.87 -11.52
CA GLY A 210 3.12 23.76 -10.98
C GLY A 210 3.34 24.50 -9.65
N ILE A 211 2.27 25.06 -9.06
CA ILE A 211 2.34 25.86 -7.83
C ILE A 211 1.55 25.19 -6.69
N THR A 212 2.02 25.39 -5.46
CA THR A 212 1.29 24.95 -4.26
C THR A 212 0.49 26.12 -3.71
N ILE A 213 -0.84 26.03 -3.81
CA ILE A 213 -1.76 27.00 -3.21
C ILE A 213 -2.06 26.53 -1.78
N PRO A 214 -1.93 27.39 -0.74
CA PRO A 214 -2.22 27.00 0.63
C PRO A 214 -3.63 26.41 0.77
N GLU A 215 -3.78 25.33 1.52
CA GLU A 215 -5.07 24.67 1.74
C GLU A 215 -6.12 25.63 2.33
N THR A 216 -5.75 26.49 3.29
CA THR A 216 -6.63 27.51 3.86
C THR A 216 -7.14 28.53 2.85
N THR A 217 -6.31 28.87 1.84
CA THR A 217 -6.72 29.74 0.72
C THR A 217 -7.76 29.04 -0.13
N LEU A 218 -7.54 27.75 -0.45
CA LEU A 218 -8.50 26.95 -1.21
C LEU A 218 -9.81 26.72 -0.45
N MET A 219 -9.74 26.52 0.86
CA MET A 219 -10.93 26.49 1.74
C MET A 219 -11.76 27.76 1.62
N SER A 220 -11.10 28.92 1.69
CA SER A 220 -11.78 30.23 1.54
C SER A 220 -12.42 30.36 0.17
N TRP A 221 -11.73 30.01 -0.91
CA TRP A 221 -12.27 30.10 -2.27
C TRP A 221 -13.42 29.12 -2.51
N ALA A 222 -13.35 27.94 -1.91
CA ALA A 222 -14.38 26.92 -2.03
C ALA A 222 -15.57 27.08 -1.07
N GLY A 223 -15.53 28.07 -0.19
CA GLY A 223 -16.57 28.24 0.84
C GLY A 223 -16.66 27.02 1.77
N THR A 224 -15.51 26.41 2.12
CA THR A 224 -15.45 25.23 2.99
C THR A 224 -15.99 25.57 4.39
N THR A 225 -16.90 24.75 4.89
CA THR A 225 -17.48 24.86 6.25
C THR A 225 -17.07 23.66 7.10
N HIS A 226 -17.51 23.59 8.34
CA HIS A 226 -17.35 22.41 9.20
C HIS A 226 -18.04 21.14 8.64
N GLN A 227 -18.96 21.31 7.69
CA GLN A 227 -19.62 20.20 6.98
C GLN A 227 -18.84 19.75 5.73
N GLY A 228 -17.69 20.36 5.45
CA GLY A 228 -16.87 20.09 4.28
C GLY A 228 -17.12 21.06 3.12
N THR A 229 -16.84 20.59 1.91
CA THR A 229 -16.95 21.35 0.66
C THR A 229 -17.84 20.60 -0.33
N GLY A 230 -18.84 21.24 -0.89
CA GLY A 230 -19.65 20.68 -1.98
C GLY A 230 -18.97 20.83 -3.35
N HIS A 231 -19.49 20.12 -4.38
CA HIS A 231 -18.96 20.15 -5.75
C HIS A 231 -18.89 21.59 -6.30
N LEU A 232 -19.96 22.37 -6.15
CA LEU A 232 -20.00 23.76 -6.60
C LEU A 232 -18.89 24.62 -5.97
N GLY A 233 -18.59 24.38 -4.67
CA GLY A 233 -17.48 25.07 -3.99
C GLY A 233 -16.13 24.71 -4.60
N LEU A 234 -15.91 23.44 -4.95
CA LEU A 234 -14.67 23.01 -5.62
C LEU A 234 -14.54 23.63 -7.01
N GLU A 235 -15.62 23.69 -7.80
CA GLU A 235 -15.65 24.35 -9.11
C GLU A 235 -15.34 25.85 -8.97
N THR A 236 -15.97 26.52 -8.01
CA THR A 236 -15.73 27.94 -7.72
C THR A 236 -14.25 28.21 -7.41
N ALA A 237 -13.63 27.37 -6.58
CA ALA A 237 -12.22 27.52 -6.25
C ALA A 237 -11.29 27.30 -7.47
N VAL A 238 -11.63 26.36 -8.36
CA VAL A 238 -10.90 26.17 -9.63
C VAL A 238 -11.06 27.38 -10.54
N ALA A 239 -12.26 27.97 -10.65
CA ALA A 239 -12.50 29.16 -11.45
C ALA A 239 -11.72 30.38 -10.92
N ILE A 240 -11.67 30.56 -9.58
CA ILE A 240 -10.84 31.60 -8.95
C ILE A 240 -9.35 31.36 -9.24
N ALA A 241 -8.88 30.13 -9.14
CA ALA A 241 -7.49 29.78 -9.46
C ALA A 241 -7.18 30.06 -10.93
N ALA A 242 -8.06 29.65 -11.85
CA ALA A 242 -7.95 29.89 -13.28
C ALA A 242 -7.77 31.38 -13.60
N LYS A 243 -8.63 32.24 -13.03
CA LYS A 243 -8.55 33.70 -13.20
C LYS A 243 -7.27 34.27 -12.59
N LYS A 244 -6.94 33.89 -11.35
CA LYS A 244 -5.78 34.42 -10.62
C LYS A 244 -4.45 34.07 -11.29
N TYR A 245 -4.31 32.86 -11.82
CA TYR A 245 -3.08 32.38 -12.43
C TYR A 245 -3.11 32.39 -13.96
N LYS A 246 -4.12 33.07 -14.55
CA LYS A 246 -4.27 33.24 -16.01
C LYS A 246 -4.19 31.90 -16.76
N ALA A 247 -4.82 30.87 -16.21
CA ALA A 247 -4.87 29.54 -16.79
C ALA A 247 -6.30 29.23 -17.28
N ASN A 248 -6.42 28.52 -18.41
CA ASN A 248 -7.70 28.05 -18.89
C ASN A 248 -7.99 26.66 -18.29
N LEU A 249 -8.75 26.61 -17.20
CA LEU A 249 -9.10 25.37 -16.49
C LEU A 249 -10.59 25.08 -16.65
N GLU A 250 -10.90 23.84 -16.96
CA GLU A 250 -12.26 23.32 -17.06
C GLU A 250 -12.47 22.17 -16.09
N VAL A 251 -13.60 22.16 -15.38
CA VAL A 251 -14.00 21.10 -14.46
C VAL A 251 -15.11 20.27 -15.11
N THR A 252 -14.96 18.96 -15.07
CA THR A 252 -16.00 18.00 -15.48
C THR A 252 -16.18 16.96 -14.37
N TRP A 253 -17.43 16.71 -13.99
CA TRP A 253 -17.78 15.63 -13.07
C TRP A 253 -18.30 14.43 -13.85
N LYS A 254 -17.85 13.21 -13.48
CA LYS A 254 -18.32 11.97 -14.08
C LYS A 254 -18.60 10.90 -13.02
N ASN A 255 -19.60 10.07 -13.29
CA ASN A 255 -19.74 8.85 -12.52
C ASN A 255 -18.63 7.88 -12.92
N PHE A 256 -18.15 7.12 -11.96
CA PHE A 256 -17.14 6.10 -12.26
C PHE A 256 -17.69 5.00 -13.19
N SER A 257 -19.03 4.72 -13.12
CA SER A 257 -19.73 3.80 -14.02
C SER A 257 -19.60 4.18 -15.49
N ASP A 258 -19.54 5.48 -15.79
CA ASP A 258 -19.53 6.00 -17.16
C ASP A 258 -18.17 5.88 -17.84
N MET A 259 -17.14 5.47 -17.09
CA MET A 259 -15.78 5.34 -17.59
C MET A 259 -15.51 4.05 -18.37
N GLY A 260 -16.44 3.09 -18.38
CA GLY A 260 -16.33 1.82 -19.09
C GLY A 260 -17.36 0.79 -18.64
N LYS A 261 -17.49 -0.29 -19.38
CA LYS A 261 -18.44 -1.37 -19.10
C LYS A 261 -18.02 -2.21 -17.89
N THR A 262 -16.74 -2.54 -17.82
CA THR A 262 -16.15 -3.34 -16.73
C THR A 262 -15.35 -2.46 -15.77
N VAL A 263 -15.09 -2.95 -14.56
CA VAL A 263 -14.26 -2.27 -13.58
C VAL A 263 -12.84 -2.05 -14.12
N ASP A 264 -12.29 -3.02 -14.83
CA ASP A 264 -10.96 -2.93 -15.44
C ASP A 264 -10.91 -1.82 -16.50
N GLU A 265 -11.90 -1.75 -17.40
CA GLU A 265 -12.01 -0.68 -18.41
C GLU A 265 -12.12 0.71 -17.76
N ARG A 266 -12.90 0.83 -16.69
CA ARG A 266 -13.06 2.09 -15.94
C ARG A 266 -11.74 2.58 -15.38
N PHE A 267 -10.98 1.71 -14.69
CA PHE A 267 -9.67 2.09 -14.16
C PHE A 267 -8.65 2.37 -15.27
N GLU A 268 -8.71 1.67 -16.38
CA GLU A 268 -7.87 1.97 -17.53
C GLU A 268 -8.18 3.35 -18.11
N ALA A 269 -9.45 3.70 -18.27
CA ALA A 269 -9.88 5.00 -18.76
C ALA A 269 -9.45 6.13 -17.81
N VAL A 270 -9.63 5.96 -16.50
CA VAL A 270 -9.16 6.92 -15.49
C VAL A 270 -7.63 7.01 -15.52
N GLY A 271 -6.92 5.89 -15.66
CA GLY A 271 -5.46 5.84 -15.79
C GLY A 271 -4.95 6.64 -16.98
N LYS A 272 -5.60 6.51 -18.14
CA LYS A 272 -5.28 7.30 -19.34
C LYS A 272 -5.46 8.81 -19.10
N LEU A 273 -6.56 9.21 -18.45
CA LEU A 273 -6.81 10.62 -18.11
C LEU A 273 -5.75 11.15 -17.14
N MET A 274 -5.52 10.46 -16.03
CA MET A 274 -4.59 10.93 -15.02
C MET A 274 -3.12 10.96 -15.49
N SER A 275 -2.77 10.20 -16.51
CA SER A 275 -1.42 10.20 -17.09
C SER A 275 -1.15 11.40 -18.02
N ARG A 276 -2.17 12.12 -18.41
CA ARG A 276 -2.03 13.31 -19.25
C ARG A 276 -1.45 14.47 -18.44
N PRO A 277 -0.52 15.25 -19.00
CA PRO A 277 0.07 16.38 -18.28
C PRO A 277 -0.93 17.53 -18.05
N ASP A 278 -1.91 17.65 -18.93
CA ASP A 278 -2.94 18.68 -18.94
C ASP A 278 -4.20 18.31 -18.15
N THR A 279 -4.26 17.12 -17.56
CA THR A 279 -5.46 16.62 -16.90
C THR A 279 -5.12 16.11 -15.49
N ALA A 280 -5.89 16.54 -14.51
CA ALA A 280 -5.82 16.05 -13.14
C ALA A 280 -7.16 15.40 -12.75
N VAL A 281 -7.11 14.27 -12.05
CA VAL A 281 -8.29 13.51 -11.65
C VAL A 281 -8.33 13.36 -10.14
N GLY A 282 -9.41 13.81 -9.55
CA GLY A 282 -9.74 13.63 -8.14
C GLY A 282 -10.90 12.65 -7.96
N TRP A 283 -10.99 12.10 -6.77
CA TRP A 283 -12.03 11.16 -6.38
C TRP A 283 -12.91 11.76 -5.29
N HIS A 284 -14.22 11.69 -5.48
CA HIS A 284 -15.22 11.77 -4.44
C HIS A 284 -15.65 10.35 -4.10
N ILE A 285 -15.48 9.95 -2.86
CA ILE A 285 -15.75 8.59 -2.40
C ILE A 285 -16.69 8.62 -1.19
N GLY A 286 -17.44 7.54 -1.02
CA GLY A 286 -18.21 7.29 0.18
C GLY A 286 -17.70 6.03 0.87
N TYR A 287 -17.48 6.10 2.17
CA TYR A 287 -17.11 4.96 2.98
C TYR A 287 -17.97 4.91 4.23
N GLN A 288 -18.23 3.71 4.72
CA GLN A 288 -19.01 3.53 5.93
C GLN A 288 -18.17 3.90 7.15
N ASP A 289 -18.70 4.78 7.98
CA ASP A 289 -18.05 5.10 9.25
C ASP A 289 -17.99 3.84 10.13
N SER A 290 -16.81 3.54 10.63
CA SER A 290 -16.54 2.35 11.43
C SER A 290 -15.55 2.68 12.56
N GLY A 291 -16.00 2.62 13.76
CA GLY A 291 -15.21 2.85 14.96
C GLY A 291 -16.09 2.70 16.21
N GLU A 292 -15.55 2.89 17.40
CA GLU A 292 -16.30 2.78 18.66
C GLU A 292 -17.49 3.74 18.77
N LYS A 293 -17.51 4.81 17.97
CA LYS A 293 -18.57 5.81 17.89
C LYS A 293 -19.20 5.89 16.49
N ALA A 294 -19.06 4.82 15.68
CA ALA A 294 -19.56 4.80 14.32
C ALA A 294 -21.08 4.89 14.28
N THR A 295 -21.59 5.80 13.44
CA THR A 295 -23.03 5.94 13.19
C THR A 295 -23.52 4.93 12.14
N GLY A 296 -22.61 4.28 11.42
CA GLY A 296 -22.93 3.44 10.27
C GLY A 296 -23.25 4.22 9.00
N ASP A 297 -23.19 5.55 9.05
CA ASP A 297 -23.49 6.43 7.92
C ASP A 297 -22.42 6.38 6.85
N ILE A 298 -22.79 6.72 5.62
CA ILE A 298 -21.86 6.94 4.53
C ILE A 298 -21.26 8.34 4.66
N ILE A 299 -19.97 8.39 4.90
CA ILE A 299 -19.20 9.63 4.96
C ILE A 299 -18.58 9.91 3.60
N GLY A 300 -18.83 11.11 3.06
CA GLY A 300 -18.19 11.59 1.85
C GLY A 300 -16.75 12.05 2.10
N HIS A 301 -15.84 11.74 1.19
CA HIS A 301 -14.46 12.16 1.26
C HIS A 301 -13.87 12.45 -0.13
N TYR A 302 -13.01 13.46 -0.20
CA TYR A 302 -12.26 13.80 -1.41
C TYR A 302 -10.80 13.38 -1.28
N GLU A 303 -10.30 12.71 -2.30
CA GLU A 303 -8.91 12.25 -2.34
C GLU A 303 -8.35 12.26 -3.77
N GLY A 304 -7.03 12.33 -3.89
CA GLY A 304 -6.33 12.16 -5.17
C GLY A 304 -5.95 10.71 -5.44
N ALA A 305 -5.35 10.51 -6.60
CA ALA A 305 -4.64 9.27 -6.93
C ALA A 305 -3.46 9.60 -7.84
N ASP A 306 -2.35 8.88 -7.70
CA ASP A 306 -1.18 9.10 -8.53
C ASP A 306 -0.75 7.88 -9.35
N LYS A 307 -1.24 6.69 -9.06
CA LYS A 307 -0.93 5.46 -9.81
C LYS A 307 -2.11 4.53 -9.95
N ILE A 308 -2.26 3.95 -11.14
CA ILE A 308 -3.17 2.84 -11.42
C ILE A 308 -2.35 1.70 -12.02
N ASP A 309 -2.35 0.55 -11.33
CA ASP A 309 -1.62 -0.66 -11.70
C ASP A 309 -2.62 -1.68 -12.25
N THR A 310 -2.67 -1.79 -13.59
CA THR A 310 -3.62 -2.68 -14.28
C THR A 310 -3.25 -4.16 -14.15
N VAL A 311 -1.99 -4.45 -13.80
CA VAL A 311 -1.53 -5.83 -13.57
C VAL A 311 -2.08 -6.38 -12.28
N ASN A 312 -1.84 -5.62 -11.21
CA ASN A 312 -2.22 -6.01 -9.87
C ASN A 312 -3.62 -5.52 -9.49
N LYS A 313 -4.34 -4.91 -10.45
CA LYS A 313 -5.70 -4.38 -10.29
C LYS A 313 -5.86 -3.53 -9.03
N ARG A 314 -5.02 -2.51 -8.91
CA ARG A 314 -4.97 -1.62 -7.74
C ARG A 314 -4.69 -0.18 -8.14
N ILE A 315 -5.20 0.75 -7.33
CA ILE A 315 -4.97 2.19 -7.41
C ILE A 315 -4.19 2.65 -6.19
N ARG A 316 -3.27 3.60 -6.36
CA ARG A 316 -2.63 4.28 -5.24
C ARG A 316 -3.36 5.59 -4.98
N ALA A 317 -4.19 5.58 -3.94
CA ALA A 317 -4.91 6.76 -3.47
C ALA A 317 -4.00 7.67 -2.65
N LEU A 318 -4.20 8.97 -2.80
CA LEU A 318 -3.57 10.04 -2.03
C LEU A 318 -4.60 10.54 -1.01
N ASN A 319 -4.66 9.86 0.13
CA ASN A 319 -5.68 10.09 1.15
C ASN A 319 -5.23 11.13 2.19
N SER A 320 -5.89 12.27 2.22
CA SER A 320 -5.57 13.36 3.14
C SER A 320 -5.88 13.06 4.61
N LEU A 321 -6.79 12.13 4.90
CA LEU A 321 -7.12 11.69 6.27
C LEU A 321 -6.15 10.62 6.81
N GLY A 322 -5.37 9.98 5.95
CA GLY A 322 -4.39 8.97 6.31
C GLY A 322 -4.99 7.72 6.94
N TYR A 323 -5.38 7.78 8.20
CA TYR A 323 -5.76 6.61 9.01
C TYR A 323 -7.28 6.51 9.31
N LYS A 324 -8.10 7.49 8.91
CA LYS A 324 -9.49 7.59 9.37
C LYS A 324 -10.55 7.01 8.44
N LEU A 325 -10.16 6.43 7.29
CA LEU A 325 -11.15 5.98 6.29
C LEU A 325 -11.89 4.71 6.64
N ASN A 326 -11.37 3.89 7.51
CA ASN A 326 -12.01 2.69 8.05
C ASN A 326 -11.08 2.09 9.09
N ALA A 327 -11.57 1.72 10.26
CA ALA A 327 -10.76 1.13 11.34
C ALA A 327 -10.00 -0.14 10.93
N ASN A 328 -10.45 -0.84 9.90
CA ASN A 328 -9.88 -2.10 9.41
C ASN A 328 -9.22 -1.99 8.02
N ALA A 329 -9.24 -0.82 7.39
CA ALA A 329 -8.73 -0.62 6.04
C ALA A 329 -7.43 0.18 6.05
N TYR A 330 -6.91 0.41 4.90
CA TYR A 330 -5.67 1.07 4.56
C TYR A 330 -5.33 2.28 5.42
N GLN A 331 -4.17 2.24 6.07
CA GLN A 331 -3.60 3.34 6.84
C GLN A 331 -2.53 4.07 6.03
N GLY A 332 -2.31 5.34 6.37
CA GLY A 332 -1.32 6.19 5.72
C GLY A 332 -1.89 7.00 4.56
N HIS A 333 -1.14 8.02 4.14
CA HIS A 333 -1.57 8.93 3.09
C HIS A 333 -1.40 8.38 1.67
N LEU A 334 -0.50 7.42 1.47
CA LEU A 334 -0.26 6.73 0.20
C LEU A 334 -0.81 5.31 0.28
N GLN A 335 -2.01 5.09 -0.21
CA GLN A 335 -2.73 3.83 -0.02
C GLN A 335 -2.91 3.07 -1.32
N TRP A 336 -2.27 1.91 -1.47
CA TRP A 336 -2.60 0.98 -2.52
C TRP A 336 -3.89 0.22 -2.18
N ARG A 337 -4.94 0.45 -2.94
CA ARG A 337 -6.25 -0.21 -2.79
C ARG A 337 -6.57 -1.10 -3.99
N PRO A 338 -7.19 -2.29 -3.81
CA PRO A 338 -7.69 -3.06 -4.94
C PRO A 338 -8.81 -2.31 -5.66
N TYR A 339 -8.99 -2.59 -6.94
CA TYR A 339 -10.04 -2.02 -7.76
C TYR A 339 -11.43 -2.22 -7.17
N SER A 340 -11.71 -3.42 -6.61
CA SER A 340 -12.99 -3.72 -5.99
C SER A 340 -13.35 -2.76 -4.86
N LEU A 341 -12.39 -2.44 -3.98
CA LEU A 341 -12.64 -1.52 -2.88
C LEU A 341 -12.84 -0.08 -3.37
N GLN A 342 -11.97 0.40 -4.27
CA GLN A 342 -12.10 1.76 -4.78
C GLN A 342 -13.39 1.93 -5.61
N ALA A 343 -13.79 0.91 -6.36
CA ALA A 343 -15.07 0.91 -7.08
C ALA A 343 -16.27 0.95 -6.12
N THR A 344 -16.21 0.20 -5.00
CA THR A 344 -17.23 0.28 -3.94
C THR A 344 -17.31 1.68 -3.35
N TYR A 345 -16.17 2.29 -3.04
CA TYR A 345 -16.13 3.65 -2.51
C TYR A 345 -16.67 4.67 -3.52
N ALA A 346 -16.36 4.52 -4.80
CA ALA A 346 -16.87 5.39 -5.87
C ALA A 346 -18.37 5.19 -6.14
N ALA A 347 -18.92 4.01 -5.85
CA ALA A 347 -20.36 3.75 -5.96
C ALA A 347 -21.15 4.27 -4.76
N ASN A 348 -20.51 4.44 -3.61
CA ASN A 348 -21.15 4.86 -2.36
C ASN A 348 -21.02 6.37 -2.10
N THR A 349 -20.85 7.20 -3.14
CA THR A 349 -20.81 8.66 -2.95
C THR A 349 -22.09 9.16 -2.28
N PRO A 350 -22.00 10.12 -1.35
CA PRO A 350 -23.18 10.69 -0.71
C PRO A 350 -24.19 11.20 -1.74
N LYS A 351 -25.48 10.87 -1.56
CA LYS A 351 -26.59 11.31 -2.42
C LYS A 351 -26.42 10.95 -3.92
N GLY A 352 -25.65 9.90 -4.25
CA GLY A 352 -25.42 9.51 -5.64
C GLY A 352 -24.64 10.53 -6.47
N GLN A 353 -23.84 11.38 -5.83
CA GLN A 353 -23.03 12.38 -6.52
C GLN A 353 -21.94 11.74 -7.38
N PRO A 354 -21.50 12.40 -8.49
CA PRO A 354 -20.41 11.90 -9.31
C PRO A 354 -19.12 11.63 -8.51
N ALA A 355 -18.45 10.52 -8.86
CA ALA A 355 -17.27 10.06 -8.13
C ALA A 355 -15.95 10.67 -8.63
N LEU A 356 -15.92 11.23 -9.84
CA LEU A 356 -14.70 11.74 -10.45
C LEU A 356 -14.80 13.23 -10.74
N MET A 357 -13.87 14.00 -10.17
CA MET A 357 -13.58 15.37 -10.55
C MET A 357 -12.42 15.39 -11.53
N ILE A 358 -12.67 15.80 -12.76
CA ILE A 358 -11.66 15.90 -13.81
C ILE A 358 -11.42 17.37 -14.08
N VAL A 359 -10.20 17.86 -13.86
CA VAL A 359 -9.78 19.21 -14.18
C VAL A 359 -8.83 19.15 -15.35
N THR A 360 -9.14 19.88 -16.41
CA THR A 360 -8.31 19.94 -17.63
C THR A 360 -7.80 21.34 -17.85
N LYS A 361 -6.51 21.49 -18.16
CA LYS A 361 -5.89 22.74 -18.61
C LYS A 361 -5.90 22.75 -20.15
N LYS A 362 -6.57 23.75 -20.72
CA LYS A 362 -6.67 23.96 -22.17
C LYS A 362 -5.64 24.98 -22.69
#